data_dca5eeb0c10331e3475a4872e2e442fc
#
_entry.id   dca5eeb0c10331e3475a4872e2e442fc
#
_cell.length_a   1.000
_cell.length_b   1.000
_cell.length_c   1.000
_cell.angle_alpha   90.00
_cell.angle_beta   90.00
_cell.angle_gamma   90.00
#
_symmetry.space_group_name_H-M   'P 1'
#
loop_
_entity.id
_entity.type
_entity.pdbx_description
1 polymer ?
#
loop_
_entity_poly.entity_id
_entity_poly.type
_entity_poly.pdbx_seq_one_letter_code
_entity_poly.pdbx_strand_id
1 'polypeptide(L)'
;SEGIAAAFKASLTHVNVNYRYIEHELIYLLDNSDATVVMYHSEFEPFIEHIHEQLPKVKQWIEVEEGHTHSESEDSFYEELVGLGDGSPVDVKHSADDLLFLYTGGTTGMPKGVMWRHDDLFKVQGTGGSPLLGISPCADLEELLERLSTQSAPVNLPLPPIMHGTGLLSAVGAMSSGGTCVTLPSRSFEPELALANIDAHKVTSVTIVGDAFARPLLDSLNDNPQKYDISSIYAISSSGVMWTRDIKAGLLKHNVNMLLIDKFSSSEAIGLGTSIMTSDEDIDVAKFALGPACKVFNEAGIELHPGADEPG
;
A
#
# COMPACT_ATOMS: atom_id res chain seq x y z
N SER A 1 5.60 7.34 4.38
CA SER A 1 4.68 7.93 3.38
C SER A 1 5.26 9.17 2.70
N GLU A 2 5.86 10.10 3.47
CA GLU A 2 6.41 11.36 2.93
C GLU A 2 7.48 11.12 1.87
N GLY A 3 8.45 10.22 2.09
CA GLY A 3 9.47 9.87 1.11
C GLY A 3 8.90 9.33 -0.22
N ILE A 4 7.78 8.57 -0.16
CA ILE A 4 7.07 8.10 -1.37
C ILE A 4 6.48 9.29 -2.13
N ALA A 5 5.78 10.18 -1.42
CA ALA A 5 5.18 11.38 -2.02
C ALA A 5 6.26 12.33 -2.58
N ALA A 6 7.38 12.48 -1.88
CA ALA A 6 8.52 13.26 -2.32
C ALA A 6 9.14 12.69 -3.60
N ALA A 7 9.33 11.37 -3.66
CA ALA A 7 9.85 10.71 -4.87
C ALA A 7 8.94 10.95 -6.09
N PHE A 8 7.63 10.78 -5.94
CA PHE A 8 6.68 11.06 -7.02
C PHE A 8 6.70 12.53 -7.45
N LYS A 9 6.69 13.47 -6.49
CA LYS A 9 6.74 14.91 -6.77
C LYS A 9 8.04 15.35 -7.43
N ALA A 10 9.13 14.67 -7.17
CA ALA A 10 10.45 14.97 -7.73
C ALA A 10 10.78 14.18 -9.01
N SER A 11 9.81 13.41 -9.56
CA SER A 11 10.04 12.53 -10.73
C SER A 11 11.17 11.50 -10.50
N LEU A 12 11.31 11.04 -9.25
CA LEU A 12 12.28 10.02 -8.84
C LEU A 12 11.62 8.65 -8.77
N THR A 13 12.39 7.61 -9.10
CA THR A 13 11.93 6.23 -8.92
C THR A 13 11.99 5.86 -7.45
N HIS A 14 10.81 5.63 -6.84
CA HIS A 14 10.74 5.11 -5.49
C HIS A 14 11.02 3.60 -5.48
N VAL A 15 11.84 3.17 -4.52
CA VAL A 15 12.16 1.75 -4.30
C VAL A 15 11.85 1.41 -2.85
N ASN A 16 10.94 0.46 -2.62
CA ASN A 16 10.67 -0.02 -1.28
C ASN A 16 11.75 -1.00 -0.81
N VAL A 17 12.16 -0.86 0.45
CA VAL A 17 13.15 -1.75 1.07
C VAL A 17 12.51 -2.47 2.25
N ASN A 18 12.66 -3.78 2.30
CA ASN A 18 12.22 -4.57 3.44
C ASN A 18 13.26 -4.44 4.58
N TYR A 19 12.86 -3.86 5.70
CA TYR A 19 13.72 -3.68 6.87
C TYR A 19 14.27 -4.99 7.47
N ARG A 20 13.75 -6.15 7.05
CA ARG A 20 14.22 -7.46 7.48
C ARG A 20 15.33 -8.04 6.60
N TYR A 21 15.69 -7.35 5.51
CA TYR A 21 16.79 -7.79 4.67
C TYR A 21 18.10 -7.73 5.42
N ILE A 22 18.92 -8.73 5.20
CA ILE A 22 20.27 -8.81 5.73
C ILE A 22 21.25 -8.13 4.76
N GLU A 23 22.48 -7.92 5.20
CA GLU A 23 23.48 -7.10 4.52
C GLU A 23 23.62 -7.39 3.01
N HIS A 24 23.81 -8.65 2.64
CA HIS A 24 23.98 -9.02 1.23
C HIS A 24 22.72 -8.82 0.38
N GLU A 25 21.52 -8.89 0.97
CA GLU A 25 20.25 -8.61 0.29
C GLU A 25 20.08 -7.12 0.07
N LEU A 26 20.47 -6.29 1.06
CA LEU A 26 20.44 -4.84 0.95
C LEU A 26 21.44 -4.34 -0.10
N ILE A 27 22.69 -4.82 -0.06
CA ILE A 27 23.70 -4.46 -1.06
C ILE A 27 23.19 -4.81 -2.46
N TYR A 28 22.68 -6.05 -2.62
CA TYR A 28 22.13 -6.47 -3.90
C TYR A 28 20.98 -5.58 -4.36
N LEU A 29 20.00 -5.29 -3.49
CA LEU A 29 18.83 -4.50 -3.86
C LEU A 29 19.23 -3.07 -4.24
N LEU A 30 20.05 -2.42 -3.43
CA LEU A 30 20.45 -1.03 -3.66
C LEU A 30 21.34 -0.89 -4.91
N ASP A 31 22.22 -1.86 -5.17
CA ASP A 31 23.02 -1.87 -6.40
C ASP A 31 22.19 -2.20 -7.64
N ASN A 32 21.28 -3.19 -7.55
CA ASN A 32 20.42 -3.63 -8.65
C ASN A 32 19.37 -2.59 -9.06
N SER A 33 18.91 -1.79 -8.09
CA SER A 33 17.95 -0.70 -8.34
C SER A 33 18.61 0.60 -8.80
N ASP A 34 19.95 0.64 -8.91
CA ASP A 34 20.74 1.84 -9.17
C ASP A 34 20.40 2.98 -8.19
N ALA A 35 20.20 2.64 -6.92
CA ALA A 35 19.83 3.59 -5.88
C ALA A 35 20.88 4.69 -5.74
N THR A 36 20.43 5.94 -5.77
CA THR A 36 21.30 7.12 -5.62
C THR A 36 21.06 7.86 -4.32
N VAL A 37 19.90 7.66 -3.71
CA VAL A 37 19.52 8.21 -2.40
C VAL A 37 18.93 7.08 -1.57
N VAL A 38 19.36 6.94 -0.33
CA VAL A 38 18.82 5.99 0.64
C VAL A 38 18.32 6.74 1.85
N MET A 39 17.04 6.54 2.20
CA MET A 39 16.45 7.05 3.43
C MET A 39 16.28 5.88 4.41
N TYR A 40 16.82 6.03 5.61
CA TYR A 40 16.77 4.96 6.61
C TYR A 40 16.50 5.54 8.01
N HIS A 41 15.96 4.72 8.89
CA HIS A 41 15.73 5.09 10.30
C HIS A 41 17.01 4.87 11.11
N SER A 42 17.28 5.74 12.08
CA SER A 42 18.52 5.74 12.92
C SER A 42 18.86 4.38 13.53
N GLU A 43 17.86 3.54 13.81
CA GLU A 43 18.10 2.18 14.32
C GLU A 43 18.92 1.29 13.38
N PHE A 44 18.96 1.63 12.08
CA PHE A 44 19.71 0.89 11.06
C PHE A 44 21.10 1.46 10.81
N GLU A 45 21.49 2.57 11.47
CA GLU A 45 22.79 3.21 11.31
C GLU A 45 23.96 2.20 11.39
N PRO A 46 24.06 1.33 12.43
CA PRO A 46 25.17 0.37 12.50
C PRO A 46 25.22 -0.60 11.32
N PHE A 47 24.08 -0.83 10.65
CA PHE A 47 23.98 -1.66 9.48
C PHE A 47 24.43 -0.93 8.23
N ILE A 48 24.04 0.35 8.12
CA ILE A 48 24.40 1.23 7.01
C ILE A 48 25.90 1.47 6.98
N GLU A 49 26.54 1.71 8.11
CA GLU A 49 28.01 1.88 8.20
C GLU A 49 28.78 0.70 7.57
N HIS A 50 28.31 -0.54 7.73
CA HIS A 50 28.96 -1.72 7.15
C HIS A 50 28.82 -1.82 5.63
N ILE A 51 27.73 -1.31 5.04
CA ILE A 51 27.44 -1.44 3.61
C ILE A 51 27.78 -0.19 2.81
N HIS A 52 27.94 0.97 3.46
CA HIS A 52 28.09 2.27 2.83
C HIS A 52 29.20 2.30 1.76
N GLU A 53 30.40 1.82 2.11
CA GLU A 53 31.54 1.82 1.18
C GLU A 53 31.35 0.87 -0.02
N GLN A 54 30.42 -0.12 0.09
CA GLN A 54 30.16 -1.09 -0.94
C GLN A 54 29.15 -0.60 -1.99
N LEU A 55 28.56 0.58 -1.78
CA LEU A 55 27.48 1.14 -2.61
C LEU A 55 27.86 2.52 -3.21
N PRO A 56 28.87 2.58 -4.08
CA PRO A 56 29.38 3.86 -4.59
C PRO A 56 28.38 4.62 -5.49
N LYS A 57 27.29 3.99 -5.92
CA LYS A 57 26.20 4.64 -6.65
C LYS A 57 25.34 5.53 -5.72
N VAL A 58 25.22 5.19 -4.46
CA VAL A 58 24.48 5.99 -3.48
C VAL A 58 25.27 7.26 -3.19
N LYS A 59 24.66 8.40 -3.44
CA LYS A 59 25.26 9.73 -3.31
C LYS A 59 24.79 10.45 -2.06
N GLN A 60 23.64 10.05 -1.54
CA GLN A 60 23.03 10.67 -0.37
C GLN A 60 22.43 9.59 0.53
N TRP A 61 22.82 9.63 1.78
CA TRP A 61 22.22 8.87 2.85
C TRP A 61 21.44 9.85 3.72
N ILE A 62 20.17 9.54 4.02
CA ILE A 62 19.27 10.40 4.78
C ILE A 62 18.78 9.61 5.98
N GLU A 63 19.21 10.03 7.14
CA GLU A 63 18.79 9.45 8.40
C GLU A 63 17.49 10.08 8.89
N VAL A 64 16.53 9.21 9.28
CA VAL A 64 15.32 9.61 10.00
C VAL A 64 15.55 9.35 11.48
N GLU A 65 15.68 10.39 12.24
CA GLU A 65 16.05 10.35 13.66
C GLU A 65 14.89 9.91 14.55
N GLU A 66 15.21 9.10 15.57
CA GLU A 66 14.32 8.86 16.71
C GLU A 66 14.87 9.63 17.93
N GLY A 67 14.43 10.89 18.06
CA GLY A 67 14.90 11.77 19.12
C GLY A 67 16.28 12.38 18.79
N HIS A 68 16.55 13.58 19.27
CA HIS A 68 17.68 14.45 18.92
C HIS A 68 19.07 13.93 19.36
N THR A 69 19.50 12.81 18.85
CA THR A 69 20.90 12.35 19.01
C THR A 69 21.58 12.50 17.67
N HIS A 70 22.30 13.61 17.50
CA HIS A 70 23.19 13.79 16.35
C HIS A 70 24.23 12.66 16.35
N SER A 71 24.25 11.84 15.30
CA SER A 71 25.37 10.96 15.04
C SER A 71 26.55 11.81 14.49
N GLU A 72 27.77 11.34 14.65
CA GLU A 72 28.96 11.96 14.02
C GLU A 72 29.09 11.57 12.52
N SER A 73 28.00 11.05 11.91
CA SER A 73 28.00 10.58 10.52
C SER A 73 28.01 11.76 9.53
N GLU A 74 28.54 11.52 8.32
CA GLU A 74 28.47 12.46 7.19
C GLU A 74 27.07 12.50 6.54
N ASP A 75 26.09 11.81 7.10
CA ASP A 75 24.75 11.67 6.59
C ASP A 75 23.91 12.93 6.83
N SER A 76 22.95 13.17 5.96
CA SER A 76 22.00 14.27 6.14
C SER A 76 20.84 13.83 7.00
N PHE A 77 20.39 14.72 7.88
CA PHE A 77 19.24 14.46 8.72
C PHE A 77 17.93 14.86 8.03
N TYR A 78 16.92 14.00 8.13
CA TYR A 78 15.64 14.18 7.45
C TYR A 78 14.97 15.51 7.82
N GLU A 79 14.85 15.83 9.10
CA GLU A 79 14.18 17.05 9.56
C GLU A 79 14.94 18.33 9.16
N GLU A 80 16.26 18.28 9.09
CA GLU A 80 17.07 19.39 8.60
C GLU A 80 16.79 19.64 7.11
N LEU A 81 16.75 18.58 6.29
CA LEU A 81 16.43 18.68 4.86
C LEU A 81 15.02 19.20 4.63
N VAL A 82 14.03 18.74 5.41
CA VAL A 82 12.66 19.25 5.37
C VAL A 82 12.63 20.75 5.71
N GLY A 83 13.42 21.17 6.71
CA GLY A 83 13.53 22.57 7.12
C GLY A 83 14.15 23.50 6.07
N LEU A 84 14.89 22.99 5.09
CA LEU A 84 15.43 23.76 3.97
C LEU A 84 14.40 24.06 2.87
N GLY A 85 13.30 23.33 2.83
CA GLY A 85 12.25 23.49 1.83
C GLY A 85 11.39 24.73 2.12
N ASP A 86 11.08 25.51 1.09
CA ASP A 86 10.18 26.68 1.18
C ASP A 86 8.73 26.33 0.82
N GLY A 87 8.43 25.06 0.54
CA GLY A 87 7.12 24.58 0.14
C GLY A 87 6.73 24.89 -1.31
N SER A 88 7.61 25.51 -2.10
CA SER A 88 7.36 25.75 -3.52
C SER A 88 7.32 24.45 -4.32
N PRO A 89 6.56 24.40 -5.44
CA PRO A 89 6.58 23.26 -6.35
C PRO A 89 7.99 23.02 -6.91
N VAL A 90 8.38 21.76 -6.98
CA VAL A 90 9.65 21.36 -7.61
C VAL A 90 9.53 21.56 -9.12
N ASP A 91 10.50 22.27 -9.73
CA ASP A 91 10.55 22.47 -11.19
C ASP A 91 11.14 21.23 -11.88
N VAL A 92 10.29 20.22 -12.05
CA VAL A 92 10.63 18.97 -12.75
C VAL A 92 9.59 18.65 -13.80
N LYS A 93 10.01 18.01 -14.86
CA LYS A 93 9.10 17.53 -15.90
C LYS A 93 8.68 16.09 -15.58
N HIS A 94 7.45 15.93 -15.12
CA HIS A 94 6.85 14.61 -14.89
C HIS A 94 6.62 13.86 -16.20
N SER A 95 6.75 12.55 -16.15
CA SER A 95 6.49 11.64 -17.26
C SER A 95 5.51 10.54 -16.85
N ALA A 96 4.65 10.14 -17.77
CA ALA A 96 3.84 8.95 -17.65
C ALA A 96 4.70 7.67 -17.47
N ASP A 97 5.94 7.73 -17.92
CA ASP A 97 6.93 6.66 -17.83
C ASP A 97 7.78 6.67 -16.55
N ASP A 98 7.57 7.64 -15.65
CA ASP A 98 8.22 7.63 -14.34
C ASP A 98 7.85 6.33 -13.59
N LEU A 99 8.78 5.81 -12.79
CA LEU A 99 8.70 4.44 -12.28
C LEU A 99 8.55 4.39 -10.75
N LEU A 100 7.82 3.38 -10.32
CA LEU A 100 7.82 2.85 -8.95
C LEU A 100 8.37 1.42 -9.00
N PHE A 101 9.38 1.11 -8.19
CA PHE A 101 9.87 -0.26 -8.03
C PHE A 101 9.30 -0.88 -6.77
N LEU A 102 8.74 -2.07 -6.92
CA LEU A 102 8.26 -2.89 -5.82
C LEU A 102 9.08 -4.18 -5.78
N TYR A 103 10.07 -4.22 -4.87
CA TYR A 103 10.86 -5.42 -4.67
C TYR A 103 10.08 -6.46 -3.86
N THR A 104 10.07 -7.69 -4.36
CA THR A 104 9.40 -8.83 -3.73
C THR A 104 10.40 -9.92 -3.43
N GLY A 105 10.28 -10.56 -2.27
CA GLY A 105 11.05 -11.75 -1.95
C GLY A 105 10.67 -12.88 -2.92
N GLY A 106 11.61 -13.32 -3.75
CA GLY A 106 11.41 -14.46 -4.63
C GLY A 106 11.44 -15.77 -3.84
N THR A 107 10.62 -16.74 -4.21
CA THR A 107 10.66 -18.12 -3.66
C THR A 107 11.95 -18.87 -4.03
N THR A 108 12.74 -18.36 -4.96
CA THR A 108 13.85 -19.07 -5.60
C THR A 108 15.16 -18.27 -5.69
N GLY A 109 15.34 -17.19 -4.91
CA GLY A 109 16.59 -16.42 -5.00
C GLY A 109 16.46 -14.98 -4.48
N MET A 110 17.34 -14.11 -4.96
CA MET A 110 17.38 -12.70 -4.58
C MET A 110 16.08 -11.96 -4.95
N PRO A 111 15.72 -10.91 -4.21
CA PRO A 111 14.52 -10.11 -4.49
C PRO A 111 14.51 -9.57 -5.93
N LYS A 112 13.33 -9.52 -6.53
CA LYS A 112 13.11 -8.97 -7.88
C LYS A 112 12.28 -7.71 -7.81
N GLY A 113 12.68 -6.68 -8.54
CA GLY A 113 11.95 -5.41 -8.64
C GLY A 113 10.88 -5.46 -9.72
N VAL A 114 9.62 -5.40 -9.31
CA VAL A 114 8.50 -5.16 -10.24
C VAL A 114 8.47 -3.69 -10.56
N MET A 115 8.47 -3.33 -11.83
CA MET A 115 8.49 -1.95 -12.31
C MET A 115 7.09 -1.52 -12.72
N TRP A 116 6.53 -0.55 -12.01
CA TRP A 116 5.28 0.10 -12.35
C TRP A 116 5.53 1.47 -12.96
N ARG A 117 5.01 1.73 -14.16
CA ARG A 117 4.92 3.09 -14.68
C ARG A 117 3.83 3.85 -13.90
N HIS A 118 4.07 5.12 -13.61
CA HIS A 118 3.10 5.94 -12.86
C HIS A 118 1.73 5.99 -13.54
N ASP A 119 1.70 6.12 -14.86
CA ASP A 119 0.45 6.15 -15.64
C ASP A 119 -0.33 4.82 -15.54
N ASP A 120 0.37 3.68 -15.67
CA ASP A 120 -0.27 2.37 -15.58
C ASP A 120 -0.77 2.09 -14.16
N LEU A 121 0.00 2.48 -13.16
CA LEU A 121 -0.39 2.35 -11.76
C LEU A 121 -1.64 3.20 -11.45
N PHE A 122 -1.66 4.45 -11.91
CA PHE A 122 -2.81 5.34 -11.72
C PHE A 122 -4.07 4.79 -12.41
N LYS A 123 -3.94 4.27 -13.65
CA LYS A 123 -5.05 3.65 -14.39
C LYS A 123 -5.61 2.42 -13.70
N VAL A 124 -4.75 1.52 -13.26
CA VAL A 124 -5.19 0.27 -12.59
C VAL A 124 -5.80 0.54 -11.22
N GLN A 125 -5.44 1.64 -10.57
CA GLN A 125 -6.05 2.12 -9.32
C GLN A 125 -7.38 2.87 -9.53
N GLY A 126 -7.84 3.03 -10.77
CA GLY A 126 -9.16 3.53 -11.12
C GLY A 126 -9.22 4.97 -11.61
N THR A 127 -8.08 5.65 -11.82
CA THR A 127 -8.03 7.02 -12.39
C THR A 127 -8.99 7.98 -11.65
N GLY A 128 -8.91 8.01 -10.32
CA GLY A 128 -9.81 8.82 -9.49
C GLY A 128 -11.26 8.30 -9.40
N GLY A 129 -11.57 7.17 -10.02
CA GLY A 129 -12.85 6.47 -9.93
C GLY A 129 -12.82 5.33 -8.90
N SER A 130 -13.99 4.73 -8.70
CA SER A 130 -14.14 3.53 -7.89
C SER A 130 -15.26 2.67 -8.47
N PRO A 131 -14.95 1.60 -9.19
CA PRO A 131 -15.97 0.68 -9.71
C PRO A 131 -16.88 0.11 -8.62
N LEU A 132 -16.34 -0.09 -7.40
CA LEU A 132 -17.08 -0.59 -6.24
C LEU A 132 -18.17 0.38 -5.77
N LEU A 133 -17.94 1.68 -5.96
CA LEU A 133 -18.90 2.72 -5.60
C LEU A 133 -19.69 3.22 -6.82
N GLY A 134 -19.53 2.59 -7.98
CA GLY A 134 -20.17 3.02 -9.23
C GLY A 134 -19.62 4.36 -9.75
N ILE A 135 -18.43 4.78 -9.32
CA ILE A 135 -17.79 6.02 -9.73
C ILE A 135 -16.91 5.74 -10.95
N SER A 136 -17.24 6.38 -12.08
CA SER A 136 -16.47 6.24 -13.31
C SER A 136 -15.05 6.82 -13.18
N PRO A 137 -14.05 6.28 -13.91
CA PRO A 137 -12.74 6.92 -14.04
C PRO A 137 -12.87 8.36 -14.54
N CYS A 138 -11.98 9.24 -14.10
CA CYS A 138 -11.90 10.60 -14.65
C CYS A 138 -11.38 10.56 -16.10
N ALA A 139 -11.94 11.41 -16.95
CA ALA A 139 -11.54 11.52 -18.35
C ALA A 139 -10.17 12.20 -18.50
N ASP A 140 -9.90 13.17 -17.63
CA ASP A 140 -8.67 13.96 -17.65
C ASP A 140 -8.31 14.53 -16.26
N LEU A 141 -7.23 15.29 -16.18
CA LEU A 141 -6.77 15.92 -14.95
C LEU A 141 -7.72 17.00 -14.43
N GLU A 142 -8.43 17.73 -15.31
CA GLU A 142 -9.35 18.78 -14.92
C GLU A 142 -10.55 18.19 -14.17
N GLU A 143 -11.14 17.12 -14.70
CA GLU A 143 -12.20 16.37 -14.01
C GLU A 143 -11.72 15.79 -12.67
N LEU A 144 -10.49 15.27 -12.62
CA LEU A 144 -9.92 14.78 -11.37
C LEU A 144 -9.82 15.88 -10.32
N LEU A 145 -9.27 17.05 -10.69
CA LEU A 145 -9.14 18.19 -9.78
C LEU A 145 -10.49 18.73 -9.31
N GLU A 146 -11.47 18.81 -10.20
CA GLU A 146 -12.84 19.20 -9.85
C GLU A 146 -13.43 18.21 -8.84
N ARG A 147 -13.30 16.92 -9.11
CA ARG A 147 -13.78 15.85 -8.22
C ARG A 147 -13.13 15.92 -6.84
N LEU A 148 -11.80 16.09 -6.79
CA LEU A 148 -11.06 16.24 -5.54
C LEU A 148 -11.46 17.48 -4.75
N SER A 149 -11.94 18.53 -5.41
CA SER A 149 -12.40 19.77 -4.76
C SER A 149 -13.82 19.66 -4.20
N THR A 150 -14.63 18.73 -4.70
CA THR A 150 -16.08 18.64 -4.40
C THR A 150 -16.46 17.41 -3.58
N GLN A 151 -15.64 16.36 -3.58
CA GLN A 151 -15.91 15.11 -2.86
C GLN A 151 -15.10 15.02 -1.57
N SER A 152 -15.65 14.32 -0.59
CA SER A 152 -14.89 13.98 0.62
C SER A 152 -13.76 13.05 0.26
N ALA A 153 -12.54 13.46 0.60
CA ALA A 153 -11.34 12.65 0.39
C ALA A 153 -11.36 11.39 1.27
N PRO A 154 -10.91 10.23 0.76
CA PRO A 154 -10.82 9.02 1.56
C PRO A 154 -9.77 9.15 2.67
N VAL A 155 -10.05 8.55 3.82
CA VAL A 155 -9.06 8.36 4.89
C VAL A 155 -8.75 6.87 4.97
N ASN A 156 -7.56 6.49 4.55
CA ASN A 156 -7.15 5.09 4.48
C ASN A 156 -6.14 4.75 5.58
N LEU A 157 -6.34 3.60 6.22
CA LEU A 157 -5.41 3.00 7.18
C LEU A 157 -4.87 1.68 6.61
N PRO A 158 -3.68 1.66 5.98
CA PRO A 158 -3.01 0.43 5.62
C PRO A 158 -2.38 -0.18 6.88
N LEU A 159 -2.88 -1.32 7.33
CA LEU A 159 -2.30 -2.06 8.46
C LEU A 159 -1.06 -2.88 8.07
N PRO A 160 -0.98 -3.47 6.86
CA PRO A 160 0.27 -4.07 6.41
C PRO A 160 1.35 -3.01 6.22
N PRO A 161 2.62 -3.33 6.53
CA PRO A 161 3.72 -2.40 6.32
C PRO A 161 3.78 -1.89 4.87
N ILE A 162 4.04 -0.60 4.71
CA ILE A 162 4.15 0.04 3.38
C ILE A 162 5.38 -0.39 2.58
N MET A 163 6.28 -1.17 3.16
CA MET A 163 7.35 -1.85 2.41
C MET A 163 6.84 -2.99 1.53
N HIS A 164 5.62 -3.51 1.78
CA HIS A 164 4.97 -4.56 1.00
C HIS A 164 3.92 -3.99 0.06
N GLY A 165 3.71 -4.67 -1.08
CA GLY A 165 2.79 -4.23 -2.12
C GLY A 165 1.39 -3.88 -1.61
N THR A 166 0.79 -4.69 -0.75
CA THR A 166 -0.56 -4.44 -0.21
C THR A 166 -0.63 -3.11 0.55
N GLY A 167 0.33 -2.83 1.43
CA GLY A 167 0.40 -1.56 2.17
C GLY A 167 0.76 -0.39 1.26
N LEU A 168 1.83 -0.53 0.45
CA LEU A 168 2.31 0.51 -0.45
C LEU A 168 1.25 0.96 -1.45
N LEU A 169 0.66 0.01 -2.17
CA LEU A 169 -0.32 0.32 -3.22
C LEU A 169 -1.63 0.90 -2.63
N SER A 170 -2.00 0.51 -1.42
CA SER A 170 -3.11 1.11 -0.69
C SER A 170 -2.82 2.57 -0.30
N ALA A 171 -1.62 2.85 0.22
CA ALA A 171 -1.19 4.20 0.56
C ALA A 171 -1.10 5.11 -0.69
N VAL A 172 -0.49 4.61 -1.77
CA VAL A 172 -0.40 5.34 -3.05
C VAL A 172 -1.79 5.61 -3.62
N GLY A 173 -2.70 4.62 -3.60
CA GLY A 173 -4.08 4.79 -4.04
C GLY A 173 -4.85 5.86 -3.26
N ALA A 174 -4.67 5.91 -1.95
CA ALA A 174 -5.27 6.96 -1.12
C ALA A 174 -4.71 8.35 -1.48
N MET A 175 -3.38 8.48 -1.59
CA MET A 175 -2.74 9.75 -1.94
C MET A 175 -3.11 10.24 -3.34
N SER A 176 -3.15 9.35 -4.35
CA SER A 176 -3.54 9.71 -5.72
C SER A 176 -5.01 10.11 -5.86
N SER A 177 -5.84 9.73 -4.89
CA SER A 177 -7.24 10.15 -4.79
C SER A 177 -7.43 11.40 -3.92
N GLY A 178 -6.37 12.15 -3.61
CA GLY A 178 -6.41 13.33 -2.73
C GLY A 178 -6.72 13.00 -1.27
N GLY A 179 -6.62 11.71 -0.90
CA GLY A 179 -6.97 11.23 0.43
C GLY A 179 -5.84 11.32 1.45
N THR A 180 -6.18 10.91 2.66
CA THR A 180 -5.25 10.82 3.78
C THR A 180 -4.81 9.38 3.99
N CYS A 181 -3.51 9.17 4.17
CA CYS A 181 -2.96 7.89 4.62
C CYS A 181 -2.60 8.00 6.11
N VAL A 182 -3.33 7.27 6.96
CA VAL A 182 -3.04 7.17 8.40
C VAL A 182 -2.00 6.07 8.61
N THR A 183 -0.95 6.35 9.35
CA THR A 183 0.09 5.39 9.71
C THR A 183 0.15 5.19 11.22
N LEU A 184 0.50 3.99 11.66
CA LEU A 184 0.63 3.68 13.08
C LEU A 184 2.10 3.75 13.50
N PRO A 185 2.42 4.32 14.67
CA PRO A 185 3.80 4.45 15.14
C PRO A 185 4.37 3.16 15.74
N SER A 186 3.62 2.06 15.72
CA SER A 186 4.03 0.78 16.33
C SER A 186 4.85 -0.07 15.36
N ARG A 187 5.86 -0.77 15.91
CA ARG A 187 6.68 -1.76 15.16
C ARG A 187 5.96 -3.09 14.95
N SER A 188 4.91 -3.35 15.70
CA SER A 188 4.07 -4.53 15.60
C SER A 188 2.61 -4.12 15.44
N PHE A 189 1.79 -5.03 14.91
CA PHE A 189 0.37 -4.77 14.80
C PHE A 189 -0.28 -4.82 16.20
N GLU A 190 -0.89 -3.70 16.58
CA GLU A 190 -1.64 -3.51 17.82
C GLU A 190 -3.10 -3.19 17.47
N PRO A 191 -4.06 -4.12 17.68
CA PRO A 191 -5.43 -3.94 17.24
C PRO A 191 -6.15 -2.78 17.96
N GLU A 192 -5.89 -2.57 19.23
CA GLU A 192 -6.47 -1.46 19.99
C GLU A 192 -5.97 -0.10 19.50
N LEU A 193 -4.68 0.01 19.17
CA LEU A 193 -4.10 1.22 18.57
C LEU A 193 -4.71 1.49 17.19
N ALA A 194 -4.90 0.45 16.38
CA ALA A 194 -5.55 0.57 15.08
C ALA A 194 -6.99 1.07 15.22
N LEU A 195 -7.78 0.47 16.12
CA LEU A 195 -9.18 0.86 16.38
C LEU A 195 -9.29 2.29 16.93
N ALA A 196 -8.39 2.68 17.84
CA ALA A 196 -8.33 4.05 18.36
C ALA A 196 -8.04 5.08 17.25
N ASN A 197 -7.14 4.76 16.31
CA ASN A 197 -6.86 5.63 15.16
C ASN A 197 -8.00 5.65 14.14
N ILE A 198 -8.70 4.53 13.94
CA ILE A 198 -9.92 4.48 13.12
C ILE A 198 -10.96 5.46 13.66
N ASP A 199 -11.22 5.42 14.95
CA ASP A 199 -12.17 6.32 15.61
C ASP A 199 -11.69 7.78 15.57
N ALA A 200 -10.47 8.05 15.99
CA ALA A 200 -9.93 9.41 16.10
C ALA A 200 -9.87 10.15 14.75
N HIS A 201 -9.46 9.44 13.69
CA HIS A 201 -9.27 10.02 12.35
C HIS A 201 -10.45 9.77 11.41
N LYS A 202 -11.53 9.14 11.91
CA LYS A 202 -12.70 8.75 11.09
C LYS A 202 -12.29 8.05 9.81
N VAL A 203 -11.45 7.02 9.96
CA VAL A 203 -10.94 6.22 8.85
C VAL A 203 -12.10 5.65 8.05
N THR A 204 -12.06 5.85 6.74
CA THR A 204 -13.13 5.42 5.82
C THR A 204 -12.83 4.08 5.16
N SER A 205 -11.55 3.72 5.03
CA SER A 205 -11.14 2.43 4.48
C SER A 205 -9.93 1.85 5.21
N VAL A 206 -9.96 0.53 5.42
CA VAL A 206 -8.86 -0.21 6.07
C VAL A 206 -8.33 -1.26 5.10
N THR A 207 -7.01 -1.40 5.01
CA THR A 207 -6.38 -2.47 4.22
C THR A 207 -5.71 -3.46 5.16
N ILE A 208 -5.92 -4.75 4.92
CA ILE A 208 -5.41 -5.86 5.73
C ILE A 208 -4.79 -6.97 4.87
N VAL A 209 -4.22 -7.96 5.53
CA VAL A 209 -3.80 -9.25 4.95
C VAL A 209 -4.43 -10.38 5.77
N GLY A 210 -5.63 -10.78 5.38
CA GLY A 210 -6.38 -11.90 5.95
C GLY A 210 -6.61 -11.85 7.46
N ASP A 211 -6.77 -13.03 8.02
CA ASP A 211 -7.10 -13.23 9.43
C ASP A 211 -6.02 -12.76 10.41
N ALA A 212 -4.77 -12.64 9.96
CA ALA A 212 -3.69 -12.13 10.80
C ALA A 212 -3.96 -10.72 11.36
N PHE A 213 -4.71 -9.92 10.62
CA PHE A 213 -5.17 -8.60 11.05
C PHE A 213 -6.63 -8.59 11.48
N ALA A 214 -7.50 -9.26 10.71
CA ALA A 214 -8.94 -9.21 10.94
C ALA A 214 -9.38 -9.86 12.24
N ARG A 215 -8.78 -10.99 12.65
CA ARG A 215 -9.11 -11.67 13.89
C ARG A 215 -8.80 -10.83 15.13
N PRO A 216 -7.57 -10.30 15.32
CA PRO A 216 -7.28 -9.45 16.46
C PRO A 216 -8.16 -8.18 16.54
N LEU A 217 -8.52 -7.58 15.39
CA LEU A 217 -9.48 -6.46 15.35
C LEU A 217 -10.85 -6.89 15.87
N LEU A 218 -11.37 -8.02 15.38
CA LEU A 218 -12.66 -8.55 15.81
C LEU A 218 -12.67 -8.91 17.30
N ASP A 219 -11.61 -9.58 17.78
CA ASP A 219 -11.49 -9.95 19.19
C ASP A 219 -11.49 -8.70 20.08
N SER A 220 -10.73 -7.67 19.72
CA SER A 220 -10.71 -6.40 20.45
C SER A 220 -12.06 -5.66 20.42
N LEU A 221 -12.80 -5.72 19.31
CA LEU A 221 -14.16 -5.16 19.21
C LEU A 221 -15.16 -5.95 20.07
N ASN A 222 -15.05 -7.28 20.13
CA ASN A 222 -15.91 -8.13 20.95
C ASN A 222 -15.66 -7.93 22.44
N ASP A 223 -14.40 -7.79 22.85
CA ASP A 223 -14.00 -7.55 24.22
C ASP A 223 -14.44 -6.16 24.72
N ASN A 224 -14.54 -5.18 23.82
CA ASN A 224 -14.85 -3.79 24.12
C ASN A 224 -15.89 -3.20 23.15
N PRO A 225 -17.15 -3.67 23.12
CA PRO A 225 -18.10 -3.39 22.02
C PRO A 225 -18.48 -1.92 21.82
N GLN A 226 -18.22 -1.03 22.80
CA GLN A 226 -18.59 0.39 22.75
C GLN A 226 -17.38 1.32 22.91
N LYS A 227 -16.17 0.78 22.91
CA LYS A 227 -14.95 1.56 23.14
C LYS A 227 -14.54 2.37 21.92
N TYR A 228 -14.79 1.85 20.72
CA TYR A 228 -14.36 2.44 19.47
C TYR A 228 -15.53 2.63 18.51
N ASP A 229 -15.64 3.82 17.91
CA ASP A 229 -16.58 4.09 16.82
C ASP A 229 -15.96 3.78 15.48
N ILE A 230 -16.36 2.66 14.87
CA ILE A 230 -15.93 2.23 13.53
C ILE A 230 -16.99 2.49 12.45
N SER A 231 -18.00 3.31 12.74
CA SER A 231 -19.10 3.59 11.79
C SER A 231 -18.65 4.35 10.55
N SER A 232 -17.49 5.01 10.61
CA SER A 232 -16.88 5.71 9.47
C SER A 232 -16.34 4.77 8.39
N ILE A 233 -16.05 3.49 8.74
CA ILE A 233 -15.52 2.53 7.78
C ILE A 233 -16.59 2.14 6.78
N TYR A 234 -16.39 2.45 5.50
CA TYR A 234 -17.23 1.94 4.40
C TYR A 234 -16.66 0.66 3.78
N ALA A 235 -15.34 0.42 3.90
CA ALA A 235 -14.74 -0.80 3.34
C ALA A 235 -13.53 -1.29 4.14
N ILE A 236 -13.42 -2.61 4.30
CA ILE A 236 -12.18 -3.30 4.66
C ILE A 236 -11.75 -4.16 3.49
N SER A 237 -10.56 -3.93 2.94
CA SER A 237 -10.02 -4.72 1.84
C SER A 237 -8.85 -5.60 2.29
N SER A 238 -8.88 -6.86 1.87
CA SER A 238 -7.81 -7.85 2.10
C SER A 238 -7.19 -8.26 0.78
N SER A 239 -5.87 -8.40 0.75
CA SER A 239 -5.13 -8.98 -0.37
C SER A 239 -3.98 -9.85 0.14
N GLY A 240 -3.53 -10.80 -0.68
CA GLY A 240 -2.42 -11.71 -0.38
C GLY A 240 -2.83 -13.00 0.30
N VAL A 241 -3.75 -12.96 1.25
CA VAL A 241 -4.34 -14.12 1.93
C VAL A 241 -5.84 -13.90 2.11
N MET A 242 -6.62 -14.93 1.87
CA MET A 242 -8.06 -14.89 2.15
C MET A 242 -8.33 -14.86 3.65
N TRP A 243 -9.37 -14.17 4.05
CA TRP A 243 -9.88 -14.17 5.42
C TRP A 243 -11.17 -14.98 5.54
N THR A 244 -11.37 -15.55 6.73
CA THR A 244 -12.44 -16.52 6.93
C THR A 244 -13.80 -15.83 7.01
N ARG A 245 -14.84 -16.57 6.59
CA ARG A 245 -16.23 -16.11 6.60
C ARG A 245 -16.71 -15.71 7.97
N ASP A 246 -16.35 -16.50 9.01
CA ASP A 246 -16.81 -16.24 10.38
C ASP A 246 -16.28 -14.91 10.92
N ILE A 247 -15.03 -14.57 10.59
CA ILE A 247 -14.44 -13.29 10.96
C ILE A 247 -15.12 -12.14 10.23
N LYS A 248 -15.38 -12.29 8.93
CA LYS A 248 -16.14 -11.30 8.14
C LYS A 248 -17.52 -11.06 8.75
N ALA A 249 -18.27 -12.13 8.99
CA ALA A 249 -19.60 -12.06 9.60
C ALA A 249 -19.56 -11.43 11.00
N GLY A 250 -18.47 -11.68 11.75
CA GLY A 250 -18.24 -11.05 13.05
C GLY A 250 -18.04 -9.54 12.94
N LEU A 251 -17.19 -9.09 12.01
CA LEU A 251 -16.93 -7.66 11.77
C LEU A 251 -18.20 -6.92 11.31
N LEU A 252 -19.00 -7.53 10.43
CA LEU A 252 -20.26 -6.94 9.97
C LEU A 252 -21.30 -6.74 11.10
N LYS A 253 -21.22 -7.47 12.21
CA LYS A 253 -22.07 -7.20 13.40
C LYS A 253 -21.73 -5.86 14.08
N HIS A 254 -20.49 -5.41 13.97
CA HIS A 254 -20.05 -4.13 14.54
C HIS A 254 -20.31 -2.93 13.62
N ASN A 255 -20.32 -3.15 12.29
CA ASN A 255 -20.74 -2.15 11.31
C ASN A 255 -21.35 -2.85 10.08
N VAL A 256 -22.69 -2.87 10.02
CA VAL A 256 -23.46 -3.55 8.95
C VAL A 256 -23.35 -2.88 7.58
N ASN A 257 -22.89 -1.63 7.55
CA ASN A 257 -22.84 -0.83 6.30
C ASN A 257 -21.51 -0.98 5.56
N MET A 258 -20.52 -1.68 6.12
CA MET A 258 -19.24 -1.79 5.44
C MET A 258 -19.21 -2.93 4.42
N LEU A 259 -18.37 -2.73 3.40
CA LEU A 259 -18.03 -3.72 2.40
C LEU A 259 -16.78 -4.48 2.84
N LEU A 260 -16.84 -5.80 2.82
CA LEU A 260 -15.67 -6.66 3.07
C LEU A 260 -15.18 -7.25 1.75
N ILE A 261 -13.96 -6.86 1.36
CA ILE A 261 -13.47 -7.05 0.01
C ILE A 261 -12.23 -7.94 0.02
N ASP A 262 -12.30 -9.10 -0.63
CA ASP A 262 -11.10 -9.85 -1.01
C ASP A 262 -10.62 -9.40 -2.38
N LYS A 263 -9.35 -9.09 -2.49
CA LYS A 263 -8.68 -8.74 -3.75
C LYS A 263 -7.70 -9.83 -4.14
N PHE A 264 -7.90 -10.42 -5.29
CA PHE A 264 -6.93 -11.31 -5.91
C PHE A 264 -6.04 -10.48 -6.82
N SER A 265 -4.75 -10.45 -6.50
CA SER A 265 -3.73 -9.65 -7.18
C SER A 265 -2.36 -10.25 -6.97
N SER A 266 -1.39 -9.87 -7.81
CA SER A 266 0.04 -10.08 -7.57
C SER A 266 0.76 -8.71 -7.57
N SER A 267 2.04 -8.71 -7.23
CA SER A 267 2.83 -7.47 -7.30
C SER A 267 2.94 -6.94 -8.73
N GLU A 268 2.89 -7.82 -9.73
CA GLU A 268 2.98 -7.52 -11.16
C GLU A 268 1.62 -7.17 -11.79
N ALA A 269 0.51 -7.55 -11.13
CA ALA A 269 -0.83 -7.38 -11.70
C ALA A 269 -1.87 -7.13 -10.62
N ILE A 270 -2.43 -5.93 -10.61
CA ILE A 270 -3.48 -5.51 -9.67
C ILE A 270 -4.86 -5.73 -10.33
N GLY A 271 -5.87 -6.09 -9.50
CA GLY A 271 -7.25 -6.15 -9.97
C GLY A 271 -7.58 -7.39 -10.80
N LEU A 272 -6.89 -8.51 -10.58
CA LEU A 272 -7.19 -9.78 -11.26
C LEU A 272 -8.56 -10.32 -10.89
N GLY A 273 -9.00 -10.13 -9.65
CA GLY A 273 -10.31 -10.55 -9.20
C GLY A 273 -10.71 -9.91 -7.87
N THR A 274 -12.01 -9.82 -7.66
CA THR A 274 -12.59 -9.23 -6.45
C THR A 274 -13.76 -10.07 -5.97
N SER A 275 -13.85 -10.28 -4.65
CA SER A 275 -15.01 -10.85 -3.97
C SER A 275 -15.46 -9.89 -2.89
N ILE A 276 -16.77 -9.61 -2.81
CA ILE A 276 -17.34 -8.64 -1.88
C ILE A 276 -18.36 -9.35 -1.01
N MET A 277 -18.31 -9.10 0.30
CA MET A 277 -19.32 -9.56 1.25
C MET A 277 -19.96 -8.36 1.95
N THR A 278 -21.28 -8.36 2.05
CA THR A 278 -22.11 -7.39 2.79
C THR A 278 -22.92 -8.10 3.86
N SER A 279 -23.62 -7.34 4.70
CA SER A 279 -24.54 -7.91 5.72
C SER A 279 -25.72 -8.65 5.11
N ASP A 280 -26.13 -8.31 3.89
CA ASP A 280 -27.36 -8.77 3.25
C ASP A 280 -27.12 -9.97 2.32
N GLU A 281 -25.87 -10.33 2.05
CA GLU A 281 -25.54 -11.38 1.09
C GLU A 281 -24.82 -12.56 1.75
N ASP A 282 -25.37 -13.75 1.54
CA ASP A 282 -24.74 -15.02 1.92
C ASP A 282 -23.79 -15.46 0.81
N ILE A 283 -22.57 -14.91 0.79
CA ILE A 283 -21.61 -15.16 -0.28
C ILE A 283 -20.73 -16.37 0.02
N ASP A 284 -20.62 -17.26 -0.96
CA ASP A 284 -19.61 -18.31 -0.98
C ASP A 284 -18.20 -17.69 -0.96
N VAL A 285 -17.43 -18.01 0.05
CA VAL A 285 -16.01 -17.61 0.17
C VAL A 285 -15.26 -18.17 -1.03
N ALA A 286 -14.31 -17.38 -1.58
CA ALA A 286 -13.44 -17.75 -2.68
C ALA A 286 -14.01 -17.70 -4.11
N LYS A 287 -15.15 -17.10 -4.32
CA LYS A 287 -15.61 -16.80 -5.69
C LYS A 287 -15.23 -15.36 -6.05
N PHE A 288 -14.29 -15.21 -6.96
CA PHE A 288 -13.85 -13.91 -7.45
C PHE A 288 -14.55 -13.55 -8.76
N ALA A 289 -15.12 -12.36 -8.82
CA ALA A 289 -15.43 -11.73 -10.10
C ALA A 289 -14.11 -11.33 -10.75
N LEU A 290 -13.84 -11.83 -11.95
CA LEU A 290 -12.60 -11.54 -12.67
C LEU A 290 -12.57 -10.08 -13.12
N GLY A 291 -11.39 -9.48 -13.05
CA GLY A 291 -11.13 -8.17 -13.61
C GLY A 291 -11.30 -8.14 -15.13
N PRO A 292 -11.65 -7.01 -15.73
CA PRO A 292 -11.98 -6.92 -17.16
C PRO A 292 -10.81 -7.27 -18.09
N ALA A 293 -9.59 -7.20 -17.60
CA ALA A 293 -8.36 -7.56 -18.33
C ALA A 293 -7.84 -8.96 -17.98
N CYS A 294 -8.56 -9.70 -17.10
CA CYS A 294 -8.15 -11.04 -16.67
C CYS A 294 -8.71 -12.10 -17.60
N LYS A 295 -7.86 -13.02 -18.02
CA LYS A 295 -8.22 -14.16 -18.86
C LYS A 295 -7.65 -15.44 -18.29
N VAL A 296 -8.33 -16.54 -18.52
CA VAL A 296 -7.93 -17.89 -18.13
C VAL A 296 -7.57 -18.68 -19.37
N PHE A 297 -6.45 -19.38 -19.35
CA PHE A 297 -5.98 -20.21 -20.46
C PHE A 297 -5.74 -21.64 -19.97
N ASN A 298 -6.01 -22.63 -20.83
CA ASN A 298 -5.61 -24.00 -20.56
C ASN A 298 -4.09 -24.21 -20.83
N GLU A 299 -3.57 -25.40 -20.55
CA GLU A 299 -2.16 -25.73 -20.76
C GLU A 299 -1.70 -25.59 -22.21
N ALA A 300 -2.62 -25.69 -23.18
CA ALA A 300 -2.35 -25.49 -24.60
C ALA A 300 -2.34 -24.01 -25.03
N GLY A 301 -2.59 -23.07 -24.11
CA GLY A 301 -2.65 -21.63 -24.38
C GLY A 301 -3.97 -21.20 -25.05
N ILE A 302 -5.02 -21.99 -24.95
CA ILE A 302 -6.35 -21.64 -25.48
C ILE A 302 -7.13 -20.93 -24.38
N GLU A 303 -7.71 -19.76 -24.71
CA GLU A 303 -8.55 -19.00 -23.79
C GLU A 303 -9.81 -19.79 -23.42
N LEU A 304 -10.04 -19.93 -22.11
CA LEU A 304 -11.22 -20.58 -21.57
C LEU A 304 -12.27 -19.53 -21.18
N HIS A 305 -13.51 -19.78 -21.53
CA HIS A 305 -14.64 -18.95 -21.11
C HIS A 305 -15.24 -19.48 -19.79
N PRO A 306 -15.92 -18.64 -19.00
CA PRO A 306 -16.60 -19.06 -17.78
C PRO A 306 -17.55 -20.24 -18.05
N GLY A 307 -17.39 -21.32 -17.28
CA GLY A 307 -18.18 -22.55 -17.45
C GLY A 307 -17.56 -23.60 -18.39
N ALA A 308 -16.33 -23.42 -18.83
CA ALA A 308 -15.58 -24.47 -19.53
C ALA A 308 -15.38 -25.70 -18.64
N ASP A 309 -15.49 -26.89 -19.19
CA ASP A 309 -15.31 -28.17 -18.48
C ASP A 309 -13.83 -28.47 -18.19
N GLU A 310 -12.91 -27.71 -18.78
CA GLU A 310 -11.46 -27.86 -18.58
C GLU A 310 -10.95 -26.91 -17.49
N PRO A 311 -10.03 -27.34 -16.62
CA PRO A 311 -9.35 -26.46 -15.68
C PRO A 311 -8.41 -25.51 -16.42
N GLY A 312 -8.38 -24.27 -15.97
CA GLY A 312 -7.44 -23.25 -16.47
C GLY A 312 -6.24 -23.08 -15.55
#